data_f8742dd8483780e5a5fca6baa0f1e350
#
_entry.id   f8742dd8483780e5a5fca6baa0f1e350
#
_cell.length_a   1.000
_cell.length_b   1.000
_cell.length_c   1.000
_cell.angle_alpha   90.00
_cell.angle_beta   90.00
_cell.angle_gamma   90.00
#
_symmetry.space_group_name_H-M   'P 1'
#
loop_
_entity.id
_entity.type
_entity.pdbx_description
1 polymer ?
#
loop_
_entity_poly.entity_id
_entity_poly.type
_entity_poly.pdbx_seq_one_letter_code
_entity_poly.pdbx_strand_id
1 'polypeptide(L)'
;KAPFFHVGGNHDLTNPVMRQYWEHRYGRRYYHFVYQNVLFLMMDSEDYSEARMWEIYKARKHALELLDSGKEAEAQQTEYFKMPERGTGEISDEQSAYFEKVIADNPTVRWTFVLMHKPVWMREGAGNLSRMETALGSRNYTVVNGHLHKYSYTERNNHDYIMVATTGGGQDAKSDMAFDNITLVSFNEDGPSIANLRMDGILDKKAKIPLDGEKFCFQASKCN
;
A
#
# COMPACT_ATOMS: atom_id res chain seq x y z
N LYS A 1 -17.12 -16.89 9.50
CA LYS A 1 -16.70 -15.78 8.63
C LYS A 1 -15.37 -15.26 9.17
N ALA A 2 -14.36 -15.11 8.33
CA ALA A 2 -13.11 -14.46 8.71
C ALA A 2 -13.33 -12.94 8.82
N PRO A 3 -12.69 -12.25 9.77
CA PRO A 3 -12.67 -10.79 9.81
C PRO A 3 -11.91 -10.24 8.59
N PHE A 4 -12.32 -9.05 8.15
CA PHE A 4 -11.67 -8.33 7.07
C PHE A 4 -11.26 -6.95 7.56
N PHE A 5 -10.00 -6.58 7.34
CA PHE A 5 -9.42 -5.31 7.78
C PHE A 5 -8.99 -4.50 6.58
N HIS A 6 -9.26 -3.20 6.60
CA HIS A 6 -9.02 -2.30 5.48
C HIS A 6 -7.83 -1.38 5.72
N VAL A 7 -7.03 -1.15 4.69
CA VAL A 7 -6.05 -0.07 4.60
C VAL A 7 -6.48 0.83 3.44
N GLY A 8 -6.77 2.10 3.73
CA GLY A 8 -7.16 3.07 2.73
C GLY A 8 -5.98 3.50 1.85
N GLY A 9 -6.24 3.67 0.56
CA GLY A 9 -5.26 4.14 -0.41
C GLY A 9 -5.68 5.47 -1.05
N ASN A 10 -4.86 5.95 -1.96
CA ASN A 10 -5.07 7.23 -2.66
C ASN A 10 -6.33 7.27 -3.53
N HIS A 11 -6.95 6.14 -3.83
CA HIS A 11 -8.26 6.07 -4.50
C HIS A 11 -9.42 6.13 -3.52
N ASP A 12 -9.21 5.73 -2.27
CA ASP A 12 -10.21 5.74 -1.21
C ASP A 12 -10.22 7.06 -0.43
N LEU A 13 -9.04 7.68 -0.30
CA LEU A 13 -8.80 8.88 0.52
C LEU A 13 -8.36 10.07 -0.34
N THR A 14 -8.89 10.18 -1.54
CA THR A 14 -8.47 11.15 -2.58
C THR A 14 -8.62 12.62 -2.14
N ASN A 15 -9.62 12.93 -1.32
CA ASN A 15 -9.93 14.27 -0.85
C ASN A 15 -10.69 14.22 0.49
N PRO A 16 -10.90 15.35 1.18
CA PRO A 16 -11.59 15.36 2.48
C PRO A 16 -13.00 14.75 2.47
N VAL A 17 -13.74 14.84 1.37
CA VAL A 17 -15.08 14.23 1.26
C VAL A 17 -14.98 12.71 1.26
N MET A 18 -14.05 12.15 0.49
CA MET A 18 -13.80 10.70 0.47
C MET A 18 -13.27 10.20 1.81
N ARG A 19 -12.44 11.00 2.50
CA ARG A 19 -11.99 10.71 3.87
C ARG A 19 -13.16 10.60 4.85
N GLN A 20 -14.10 11.53 4.82
CA GLN A 20 -15.32 11.48 5.65
C GLN A 20 -16.19 10.27 5.30
N TYR A 21 -16.33 9.96 4.01
CA TYR A 21 -17.06 8.77 3.57
C TYR A 21 -16.41 7.48 4.09
N TRP A 22 -15.08 7.38 4.03
CA TRP A 22 -14.33 6.27 4.59
C TRP A 22 -14.59 6.11 6.09
N GLU A 23 -14.48 7.20 6.85
CA GLU A 23 -14.70 7.19 8.30
C GLU A 23 -16.11 6.76 8.67
N HIS A 24 -17.10 7.20 7.91
CA HIS A 24 -18.50 6.77 8.10
C HIS A 24 -18.68 5.27 7.78
N ARG A 25 -18.03 4.76 6.76
CA ARG A 25 -18.26 3.40 6.24
C ARG A 25 -17.40 2.35 6.93
N TYR A 26 -16.16 2.66 7.22
CA TYR A 26 -15.13 1.73 7.70
C TYR A 26 -14.55 2.09 9.06
N GLY A 27 -14.88 3.27 9.61
CA GLY A 27 -14.35 3.77 10.86
C GLY A 27 -13.00 4.46 10.70
N ARG A 28 -12.14 4.34 11.71
CA ARG A 28 -10.86 5.06 11.75
C ARG A 28 -10.00 4.72 10.55
N ARG A 29 -9.30 5.72 9.99
CA ARG A 29 -8.39 5.57 8.85
C ARG A 29 -7.10 4.84 9.22
N TYR A 30 -6.65 5.04 10.45
CA TYR A 30 -5.54 4.29 11.03
C TYR A 30 -5.95 3.70 12.37
N TYR A 31 -5.51 2.48 12.63
CA TYR A 31 -5.88 1.71 13.82
C TYR A 31 -4.90 0.56 14.03
N HIS A 32 -5.03 -0.13 15.15
CA HIS A 32 -4.27 -1.34 15.44
C HIS A 32 -5.17 -2.43 16.02
N PHE A 33 -4.65 -3.62 15.99
CA PHE A 33 -5.18 -4.75 16.74
C PHE A 33 -4.06 -5.75 17.04
N VAL A 34 -4.28 -6.60 18.04
CA VAL A 34 -3.40 -7.73 18.36
C VAL A 34 -4.16 -9.02 18.10
N TYR A 35 -3.54 -9.92 17.37
CA TYR A 35 -4.06 -11.26 17.13
C TYR A 35 -2.95 -12.29 17.31
N GLN A 36 -3.19 -13.30 18.17
CA GLN A 36 -2.22 -14.35 18.47
C GLN A 36 -0.80 -13.84 18.81
N ASN A 37 -0.72 -12.81 19.63
CA ASN A 37 0.50 -12.15 20.04
C ASN A 37 1.30 -11.50 18.88
N VAL A 38 0.62 -11.15 17.79
CA VAL A 38 1.13 -10.34 16.69
C VAL A 38 0.39 -9.02 16.67
N LEU A 39 1.13 -7.92 16.65
CA LEU A 39 0.59 -6.56 16.54
C LEU A 39 0.46 -6.16 15.08
N PHE A 40 -0.70 -5.64 14.70
CA PHE A 40 -0.97 -5.11 13.37
C PHE A 40 -1.21 -3.61 13.47
N LEU A 41 -0.38 -2.82 12.80
CA LEU A 41 -0.49 -1.37 12.67
C LEU A 41 -1.04 -1.06 11.27
N MET A 42 -2.31 -0.66 11.21
CA MET A 42 -3.00 -0.31 9.97
C MET A 42 -2.89 1.19 9.77
N MET A 43 -2.08 1.63 8.82
CA MET A 43 -1.69 3.03 8.67
C MET A 43 -2.42 3.72 7.52
N ASP A 44 -2.70 5.00 7.70
CA ASP A 44 -3.11 5.91 6.64
C ASP A 44 -1.88 6.63 6.06
N SER A 45 -1.52 6.29 4.84
CA SER A 45 -0.43 6.95 4.11
C SER A 45 -0.87 8.20 3.33
N GLU A 46 -2.15 8.58 3.42
CA GLU A 46 -2.74 9.80 2.85
C GLU A 46 -3.07 10.82 3.95
N ASP A 47 -2.32 10.82 5.07
CA ASP A 47 -2.66 11.58 6.27
C ASP A 47 -2.15 13.03 6.22
N TYR A 48 -2.61 13.73 5.19
CA TYR A 48 -2.33 15.16 4.96
C TYR A 48 -3.36 16.05 5.67
N SER A 49 -3.00 17.33 5.87
CA SER A 49 -3.97 18.36 6.22
C SER A 49 -5.05 18.49 5.12
N GLU A 50 -6.26 18.93 5.48
CA GLU A 50 -7.33 19.12 4.50
C GLU A 50 -6.94 20.09 3.36
N ALA A 51 -6.22 21.16 3.70
CA ALA A 51 -5.72 22.10 2.71
C ALA A 51 -4.79 21.40 1.70
N ARG A 52 -3.83 20.60 2.19
CA ARG A 52 -2.90 19.86 1.32
C ARG A 52 -3.61 18.80 0.48
N MET A 53 -4.60 18.12 1.04
CA MET A 53 -5.43 17.17 0.27
C MET A 53 -6.14 17.84 -0.90
N TRP A 54 -6.71 19.03 -0.70
CA TRP A 54 -7.36 19.77 -1.79
C TRP A 54 -6.37 20.23 -2.86
N GLU A 55 -5.16 20.62 -2.49
CA GLU A 55 -4.09 20.94 -3.44
C GLU A 55 -3.73 19.73 -4.31
N ILE A 56 -3.44 18.60 -3.66
CA ILE A 56 -3.11 17.35 -4.36
C ILE A 56 -4.26 16.90 -5.26
N TYR A 57 -5.51 16.98 -4.77
CA TYR A 57 -6.69 16.59 -5.54
C TYR A 57 -6.87 17.45 -6.79
N LYS A 58 -6.73 18.78 -6.67
CA LYS A 58 -6.84 19.70 -7.82
C LYS A 58 -5.73 19.44 -8.84
N ALA A 59 -4.49 19.30 -8.37
CA ALA A 59 -3.36 18.97 -9.24
C ALA A 59 -3.56 17.65 -9.97
N ARG A 60 -4.01 16.60 -9.25
CA ARG A 60 -4.33 15.28 -9.82
C ARG A 60 -5.46 15.39 -10.86
N LYS A 61 -6.55 16.08 -10.54
CA LYS A 61 -7.68 16.25 -11.46
C LYS A 61 -7.23 16.87 -12.77
N HIS A 62 -6.45 17.95 -12.72
CA HIS A 62 -5.90 18.58 -13.91
C HIS A 62 -5.02 17.63 -14.74
N ALA A 63 -4.15 16.87 -14.08
CA ALA A 63 -3.31 15.90 -14.78
C ALA A 63 -4.15 14.79 -15.47
N LEU A 64 -5.20 14.29 -14.80
CA LEU A 64 -6.09 13.27 -15.35
C LEU A 64 -6.89 13.79 -16.55
N GLU A 65 -7.39 15.03 -16.51
CA GLU A 65 -8.09 15.67 -17.63
C GLU A 65 -7.21 15.75 -18.89
N LEU A 66 -5.91 15.99 -18.71
CA LEU A 66 -4.94 15.98 -19.82
C LEU A 66 -4.72 14.54 -20.34
N LEU A 67 -4.57 13.54 -19.45
CA LEU A 67 -4.43 12.14 -19.85
C LEU A 67 -5.65 11.64 -20.61
N ASP A 68 -6.86 11.93 -20.13
CA ASP A 68 -8.11 11.56 -20.77
C ASP A 68 -8.30 12.20 -22.15
N SER A 69 -7.65 13.38 -22.35
CA SER A 69 -7.62 14.09 -23.63
C SER A 69 -6.48 13.62 -24.56
N GLY A 70 -5.72 12.58 -24.21
CA GLY A 70 -4.59 12.06 -24.99
C GLY A 70 -3.34 12.94 -24.94
N LYS A 71 -3.24 13.88 -23.99
CA LYS A 71 -2.13 14.82 -23.84
C LYS A 71 -1.10 14.35 -22.80
N GLU A 72 -0.59 13.14 -22.97
CA GLU A 72 0.31 12.51 -21.99
C GLU A 72 1.56 13.33 -21.69
N ALA A 73 2.20 13.92 -22.71
CA ALA A 73 3.40 14.73 -22.52
C ALA A 73 3.13 16.00 -21.70
N GLU A 74 1.96 16.65 -21.90
CA GLU A 74 1.54 17.80 -21.11
C GLU A 74 1.22 17.38 -19.67
N ALA A 75 0.50 16.25 -19.48
CA ALA A 75 0.17 15.73 -18.18
C ALA A 75 1.40 15.47 -17.31
N GLN A 76 2.45 14.87 -17.89
CA GLN A 76 3.70 14.60 -17.19
C GLN A 76 4.46 15.87 -16.74
N GLN A 77 4.17 17.03 -17.33
CA GLN A 77 4.76 18.30 -16.92
C GLN A 77 3.98 19.00 -15.80
N THR A 78 2.81 18.49 -15.45
CA THR A 78 1.97 19.09 -14.40
C THR A 78 2.61 18.98 -13.02
N GLU A 79 2.13 19.81 -12.11
CA GLU A 79 2.55 19.80 -10.70
C GLU A 79 2.34 18.43 -10.06
N TYR A 80 1.21 17.76 -10.34
CA TYR A 80 0.91 16.44 -9.77
C TYR A 80 2.00 15.40 -10.02
N PHE A 81 2.58 15.38 -11.23
CA PHE A 81 3.64 14.42 -11.55
C PHE A 81 4.97 14.72 -10.87
N LYS A 82 5.13 15.93 -10.33
CA LYS A 82 6.31 16.38 -9.57
C LYS A 82 6.12 16.27 -8.06
N MET A 83 4.89 16.08 -7.59
CA MET A 83 4.58 15.96 -6.17
C MET A 83 5.12 14.64 -5.59
N PRO A 84 5.88 14.66 -4.48
CA PRO A 84 6.32 13.43 -3.82
C PRO A 84 5.14 12.60 -3.30
N GLU A 85 4.04 13.24 -2.92
CA GLU A 85 2.81 12.61 -2.46
C GLU A 85 2.20 11.67 -3.50
N ARG A 86 2.48 11.88 -4.78
CA ARG A 86 2.03 10.97 -5.84
C ARG A 86 2.57 9.55 -5.63
N GLY A 87 3.80 9.42 -5.19
CA GLY A 87 4.49 8.13 -5.07
C GLY A 87 4.58 7.57 -3.65
N THR A 88 4.75 8.41 -2.65
CA THR A 88 5.25 7.97 -1.35
C THR A 88 4.39 8.29 -0.13
N GLY A 89 3.36 9.09 -0.25
CA GLY A 89 2.46 9.39 0.89
C GLY A 89 3.08 10.20 2.03
N GLU A 90 2.35 10.35 3.12
CA GLU A 90 2.77 11.05 4.35
C GLU A 90 2.01 10.52 5.57
N ILE A 91 2.60 10.69 6.75
CA ILE A 91 2.02 10.34 8.06
C ILE A 91 2.08 11.60 8.93
N SER A 92 0.96 11.97 9.55
CA SER A 92 0.90 13.11 10.46
C SER A 92 1.63 12.85 11.78
N ASP A 93 1.95 13.93 12.49
CA ASP A 93 2.48 13.85 13.86
C ASP A 93 1.51 13.13 14.81
N GLU A 94 0.21 13.38 14.65
CA GLU A 94 -0.83 12.75 15.46
C GLU A 94 -0.86 11.24 15.26
N GLN A 95 -0.83 10.79 14.00
CA GLN A 95 -0.78 9.35 13.69
C GLN A 95 0.50 8.70 14.21
N SER A 96 1.64 9.38 14.05
CA SER A 96 2.91 8.88 14.56
C SER A 96 2.88 8.72 16.08
N ALA A 97 2.43 9.74 16.81
CA ALA A 97 2.30 9.68 18.27
C ALA A 97 1.34 8.57 18.74
N TYR A 98 0.25 8.37 18.00
CA TYR A 98 -0.67 7.26 18.28
C TYR A 98 0.03 5.90 18.21
N PHE A 99 0.79 5.65 17.13
CA PHE A 99 1.47 4.37 16.98
C PHE A 99 2.69 4.21 17.90
N GLU A 100 3.41 5.28 18.21
CA GLU A 100 4.46 5.25 19.25
C GLU A 100 3.89 4.74 20.58
N LYS A 101 2.73 5.27 20.98
CA LYS A 101 2.02 4.81 22.19
C LYS A 101 1.58 3.36 22.06
N VAL A 102 0.98 2.96 20.94
CA VAL A 102 0.54 1.58 20.70
C VAL A 102 1.72 0.60 20.81
N ILE A 103 2.86 0.94 20.22
CA ILE A 103 4.08 0.13 20.29
C ILE A 103 4.56 0.01 21.75
N ALA A 104 4.56 1.11 22.49
CA ALA A 104 4.95 1.11 23.91
C ALA A 104 3.99 0.27 24.79
N ASP A 105 2.70 0.35 24.53
CA ASP A 105 1.66 -0.40 25.26
C ASP A 105 1.68 -1.92 24.95
N ASN A 106 2.38 -2.36 23.89
CA ASN A 106 2.45 -3.75 23.45
C ASN A 106 3.90 -4.27 23.43
N PRO A 107 4.62 -4.29 24.58
CA PRO A 107 6.05 -4.58 24.61
C PRO A 107 6.40 -6.06 24.38
N THR A 108 5.45 -6.96 24.52
CA THR A 108 5.68 -8.42 24.56
C THR A 108 5.19 -9.18 23.33
N VAL A 109 4.68 -8.47 22.32
CA VAL A 109 4.26 -9.10 21.07
C VAL A 109 5.47 -9.74 20.37
N ARG A 110 5.26 -10.92 19.80
CA ARG A 110 6.33 -11.68 19.12
C ARG A 110 6.71 -11.10 17.76
N TRP A 111 5.78 -10.35 17.12
CA TRP A 111 5.97 -9.71 15.82
C TRP A 111 5.08 -8.49 15.66
N THR A 112 5.48 -7.56 14.80
CA THR A 112 4.63 -6.43 14.41
C THR A 112 4.56 -6.35 12.88
N PHE A 113 3.35 -6.29 12.32
CA PHE A 113 3.12 -5.92 10.93
C PHE A 113 2.73 -4.46 10.83
N VAL A 114 3.43 -3.72 9.98
CA VAL A 114 3.13 -2.34 9.63
C VAL A 114 2.56 -2.33 8.21
N LEU A 115 1.28 -2.04 8.06
CA LEU A 115 0.58 -2.08 6.77
C LEU A 115 0.16 -0.67 6.36
N MET A 116 0.55 -0.28 5.16
CA MET A 116 0.21 1.03 4.58
C MET A 116 -0.04 0.88 3.09
N HIS A 117 -0.72 1.84 2.46
CA HIS A 117 -0.91 1.78 1.01
C HIS A 117 0.29 2.29 0.25
N LYS A 118 0.73 3.54 0.47
CA LYS A 118 1.92 4.10 -0.17
C LYS A 118 3.20 3.80 0.62
N PRO A 119 4.33 3.62 -0.06
CA PRO A 119 5.62 3.34 0.57
C PRO A 119 6.23 4.60 1.19
N VAL A 120 5.72 5.06 2.34
CA VAL A 120 6.21 6.28 3.02
C VAL A 120 7.72 6.20 3.33
N TRP A 121 8.23 5.00 3.56
CA TRP A 121 9.65 4.74 3.80
C TRP A 121 10.58 5.07 2.61
N MET A 122 10.03 5.23 1.42
CA MET A 122 10.77 5.66 0.22
C MET A 122 10.87 7.18 0.09
N ARG A 123 10.12 7.93 0.90
CA ARG A 123 10.14 9.39 0.84
C ARG A 123 11.37 9.92 1.56
N GLU A 124 12.12 10.79 0.89
CA GLU A 124 13.21 11.51 1.52
C GLU A 124 12.65 12.40 2.65
N GLY A 125 13.28 12.34 3.80
CA GLY A 125 12.83 13.09 4.96
C GLY A 125 11.52 12.60 5.61
N ALA A 126 11.16 11.32 5.47
CA ALA A 126 9.98 10.70 6.10
C ALA A 126 10.07 10.66 7.65
N GLY A 127 10.22 11.82 8.27
CA GLY A 127 10.51 11.97 9.69
C GLY A 127 9.53 11.26 10.62
N ASN A 128 8.24 11.27 10.32
CA ASN A 128 7.22 10.65 11.14
C ASN A 128 7.23 9.11 11.07
N LEU A 129 7.58 8.52 9.94
CA LEU A 129 7.81 7.08 9.87
C LEU A 129 9.08 6.69 10.62
N SER A 130 10.14 7.49 10.56
CA SER A 130 11.39 7.25 11.28
C SER A 130 11.19 7.25 12.81
N ARG A 131 10.23 8.02 13.33
CA ARG A 131 9.84 7.98 14.75
C ARG A 131 9.26 6.61 15.12
N MET A 132 8.39 6.06 14.27
CA MET A 132 7.82 4.74 14.49
C MET A 132 8.87 3.63 14.34
N GLU A 133 9.76 3.72 13.35
CA GLU A 133 10.90 2.81 13.20
C GLU A 133 11.79 2.84 14.46
N THR A 134 12.00 4.01 15.02
CA THR A 134 12.73 4.18 16.29
C THR A 134 11.99 3.56 17.48
N ALA A 135 10.66 3.74 17.56
CA ALA A 135 9.85 3.14 18.62
C ALA A 135 9.80 1.61 18.54
N LEU A 136 9.81 1.05 17.32
CA LEU A 136 9.93 -0.39 17.09
C LEU A 136 11.31 -0.90 17.52
N GLY A 137 12.38 -0.14 17.28
CA GLY A 137 13.73 -0.47 17.68
C GLY A 137 14.21 -1.81 17.13
N SER A 138 14.70 -2.69 18.00
CA SER A 138 15.18 -4.04 17.65
C SER A 138 14.09 -5.11 17.67
N ARG A 139 12.81 -4.76 17.79
CA ARG A 139 11.71 -5.72 17.77
C ARG A 139 11.57 -6.32 16.37
N ASN A 140 11.07 -7.53 16.31
CA ASN A 140 10.74 -8.17 15.04
C ASN A 140 9.55 -7.47 14.38
N TYR A 141 9.73 -6.95 13.18
CA TYR A 141 8.63 -6.37 12.40
C TYR A 141 8.81 -6.56 10.89
N THR A 142 7.72 -6.44 10.17
CA THR A 142 7.66 -6.46 8.71
C THR A 142 6.78 -5.30 8.24
N VAL A 143 7.25 -4.55 7.26
CA VAL A 143 6.48 -3.47 6.62
C VAL A 143 5.93 -3.98 5.30
N VAL A 144 4.63 -3.78 5.06
CA VAL A 144 3.96 -4.17 3.81
C VAL A 144 3.22 -2.97 3.24
N ASN A 145 3.42 -2.73 1.97
CA ASN A 145 2.72 -1.68 1.23
C ASN A 145 2.40 -2.12 -0.21
N GLY A 146 1.57 -1.33 -0.90
CA GLY A 146 1.22 -1.53 -2.30
C GLY A 146 1.54 -0.28 -3.15
N HIS A 147 0.54 0.25 -3.85
CA HIS A 147 0.52 1.49 -4.61
C HIS A 147 1.24 1.48 -5.96
N LEU A 148 2.46 0.98 -6.05
CA LEU A 148 3.25 1.05 -7.30
C LEU A 148 2.96 -0.11 -8.26
N HIS A 149 2.01 -0.97 -7.92
CA HIS A 149 1.54 -2.10 -8.74
C HIS A 149 2.67 -3.02 -9.23
N LYS A 150 3.72 -3.13 -8.46
CA LYS A 150 4.84 -4.04 -8.72
C LYS A 150 5.34 -4.63 -7.42
N TYR A 151 5.76 -5.86 -7.43
CA TYR A 151 6.38 -6.50 -6.28
C TYR A 151 7.81 -6.02 -6.10
N SER A 152 8.19 -5.74 -4.88
CA SER A 152 9.60 -5.58 -4.51
C SER A 152 9.83 -5.99 -3.06
N TYR A 153 11.02 -6.45 -2.80
CA TYR A 153 11.55 -6.74 -1.48
C TYR A 153 12.77 -5.84 -1.23
N THR A 154 12.81 -5.26 -0.05
CA THR A 154 13.95 -4.43 0.41
C THR A 154 14.21 -4.75 1.87
N GLU A 155 15.45 -4.98 2.24
CA GLU A 155 15.86 -4.99 3.64
C GLU A 155 16.22 -3.56 4.06
N ARG A 156 15.59 -3.09 5.13
CA ARG A 156 15.86 -1.78 5.73
C ARG A 156 15.89 -1.92 7.25
N ASN A 157 16.91 -1.37 7.90
CA ASN A 157 17.10 -1.48 9.35
C ASN A 157 17.11 -2.94 9.85
N ASN A 158 17.60 -3.89 9.04
CA ASN A 158 17.58 -5.35 9.27
C ASN A 158 16.15 -5.93 9.37
N HIS A 159 15.17 -5.32 8.71
CA HIS A 159 13.78 -5.78 8.67
C HIS A 159 13.25 -5.83 7.24
N ASP A 160 12.25 -6.67 7.03
CA ASP A 160 11.62 -6.87 5.73
C ASP A 160 10.66 -5.73 5.38
N TYR A 161 10.88 -5.11 4.23
CA TYR A 161 9.99 -4.14 3.60
C TYR A 161 9.51 -4.70 2.27
N ILE A 162 8.23 -5.04 2.21
CA ILE A 162 7.61 -5.75 1.09
C ILE A 162 6.58 -4.85 0.43
N MET A 163 6.81 -4.55 -0.83
CA MET A 163 5.80 -3.94 -1.68
C MET A 163 5.07 -5.07 -2.41
N VAL A 164 3.80 -5.26 -2.12
CA VAL A 164 2.97 -6.21 -2.84
C VAL A 164 2.57 -5.64 -4.20
N ALA A 165 2.38 -6.51 -5.19
CA ALA A 165 2.05 -6.09 -6.53
C ALA A 165 0.60 -5.56 -6.61
N THR A 166 -0.31 -6.26 -7.21
CA THR A 166 -1.70 -5.80 -7.32
C THR A 166 -2.68 -6.98 -7.31
N THR A 167 -3.97 -6.68 -7.22
CA THR A 167 -5.04 -7.66 -7.44
C THR A 167 -6.10 -6.93 -8.26
N GLY A 168 -5.97 -7.00 -9.59
CA GLY A 168 -6.86 -6.34 -10.56
C GLY A 168 -6.54 -4.86 -10.84
N GLY A 169 -5.41 -4.33 -10.35
CA GLY A 169 -4.95 -2.98 -10.71
C GLY A 169 -4.20 -2.92 -12.04
N GLY A 170 -3.94 -1.70 -12.54
CA GLY A 170 -3.11 -1.49 -13.72
C GLY A 170 -1.70 -2.02 -13.53
N GLN A 171 -1.14 -2.71 -14.52
CA GLN A 171 0.18 -3.31 -14.47
C GLN A 171 1.07 -2.74 -15.56
N ASP A 172 2.37 -2.58 -15.30
CA ASP A 172 3.36 -2.30 -16.33
C ASP A 172 3.68 -3.59 -17.09
N ALA A 173 3.25 -3.68 -18.35
CA ALA A 173 3.49 -4.84 -19.21
C ALA A 173 4.97 -5.15 -19.46
N LYS A 174 5.87 -4.18 -19.20
CA LYS A 174 7.32 -4.33 -19.38
C LYS A 174 8.03 -4.86 -18.12
N SER A 175 7.31 -5.00 -17.02
CA SER A 175 7.87 -5.42 -15.73
C SER A 175 7.42 -6.83 -15.37
N ASP A 176 8.35 -7.75 -15.22
CA ASP A 176 8.09 -9.10 -14.70
C ASP A 176 7.64 -9.12 -13.26
N MET A 177 7.85 -7.99 -12.54
CA MET A 177 7.41 -7.81 -11.16
C MET A 177 6.01 -7.20 -11.03
N ALA A 178 5.36 -6.84 -12.16
CA ALA A 178 3.98 -6.39 -12.20
C ALA A 178 3.06 -7.57 -12.53
N PHE A 179 2.40 -8.10 -11.52
CA PHE A 179 1.49 -9.26 -11.63
C PHE A 179 0.36 -9.15 -10.62
N ASP A 180 -0.75 -9.86 -10.87
CA ASP A 180 -1.81 -10.03 -9.88
C ASP A 180 -1.44 -11.15 -8.91
N ASN A 181 -1.59 -10.88 -7.61
CA ASN A 181 -1.30 -11.87 -6.57
C ASN A 181 -2.15 -11.70 -5.31
N ILE A 182 -2.18 -12.78 -4.56
CA ILE A 182 -2.59 -12.79 -3.14
C ILE A 182 -1.37 -13.15 -2.33
N THR A 183 -1.07 -12.37 -1.30
CA THR A 183 0.03 -12.66 -0.38
C THR A 183 -0.52 -13.43 0.82
N LEU A 184 -0.04 -14.64 0.99
CA LEU A 184 -0.32 -15.49 2.15
C LEU A 184 0.78 -15.32 3.19
N VAL A 185 0.39 -15.06 4.43
CA VAL A 185 1.30 -14.97 5.57
C VAL A 185 0.97 -16.07 6.57
N SER A 186 1.92 -16.95 6.82
CA SER A 186 1.82 -17.99 7.84
C SER A 186 2.82 -17.72 8.96
N PHE A 187 2.43 -17.91 10.22
CA PHE A 187 3.30 -17.74 11.36
C PHE A 187 3.73 -19.08 11.93
N ASN A 188 5.03 -19.26 12.04
CA ASN A 188 5.65 -20.35 12.78
C ASN A 188 6.43 -19.82 14.01
N GLU A 189 7.27 -20.65 14.62
CA GLU A 189 8.07 -20.26 15.79
C GLU A 189 9.15 -19.24 15.44
N ASP A 190 9.70 -19.30 14.22
CA ASP A 190 10.77 -18.42 13.74
C ASP A 190 10.27 -17.09 13.19
N GLY A 191 8.95 -16.92 13.01
CA GLY A 191 8.33 -15.69 12.49
C GLY A 191 7.43 -15.93 11.29
N PRO A 192 7.15 -14.90 10.47
CA PRO A 192 6.28 -15.00 9.31
C PRO A 192 6.97 -15.71 8.14
N SER A 193 6.27 -16.65 7.55
CA SER A 193 6.57 -17.18 6.22
C SER A 193 5.61 -16.54 5.22
N ILE A 194 6.15 -15.91 4.19
CA ILE A 194 5.38 -15.11 3.22
C ILE A 194 5.46 -15.77 1.84
N ALA A 195 4.30 -16.06 1.25
CA ALA A 195 4.18 -16.64 -0.07
C ALA A 195 3.26 -15.79 -0.96
N ASN A 196 3.73 -15.47 -2.15
CA ASN A 196 2.94 -14.75 -3.15
C ASN A 196 2.31 -15.75 -4.12
N LEU A 197 1.01 -15.86 -4.07
CA LEU A 197 0.22 -16.71 -4.97
C LEU A 197 -0.15 -15.88 -6.19
N ARG A 198 0.58 -16.05 -7.28
CA ARG A 198 0.28 -15.35 -8.54
C ARG A 198 -1.04 -15.85 -9.12
N MET A 199 -1.83 -14.94 -9.67
CA MET A 199 -3.16 -15.24 -10.21
C MET A 199 -3.15 -15.58 -11.71
N ASP A 200 -2.01 -15.44 -12.37
CA ASP A 200 -1.83 -15.80 -13.79
C ASP A 200 -1.75 -17.30 -14.05
N GLY A 201 -1.84 -18.11 -13.02
CA GLY A 201 -1.87 -19.58 -13.11
C GLY A 201 -3.21 -20.21 -12.67
N ILE A 202 -4.27 -19.42 -12.54
CA ILE A 202 -5.59 -19.94 -12.16
C ILE A 202 -6.20 -20.68 -13.36
N LEU A 203 -6.59 -21.93 -13.14
CA LEU A 203 -7.23 -22.76 -14.15
C LEU A 203 -8.69 -22.34 -14.37
N ASP A 204 -9.16 -22.38 -15.62
CA ASP A 204 -10.57 -22.24 -15.93
C ASP A 204 -11.38 -23.48 -15.46
N LYS A 205 -12.70 -23.46 -15.65
CA LYS A 205 -13.60 -24.58 -15.29
C LYS A 205 -13.32 -25.88 -16.06
N LYS A 206 -12.52 -25.83 -17.12
CA LYS A 206 -12.08 -26.98 -17.92
C LYS A 206 -10.69 -27.48 -17.55
N ALA A 207 -10.14 -26.96 -16.46
CA ALA A 207 -8.77 -27.22 -15.98
C ALA A 207 -7.69 -26.83 -17.01
N LYS A 208 -7.98 -25.90 -17.90
CA LYS A 208 -6.99 -25.32 -18.80
C LYS A 208 -6.34 -24.12 -18.12
N ILE A 209 -5.03 -24.00 -18.28
CA ILE A 209 -4.33 -22.78 -17.94
C ILE A 209 -4.77 -21.72 -18.96
N PRO A 210 -5.42 -20.62 -18.54
CA PRO A 210 -5.88 -19.59 -19.46
C PRO A 210 -4.75 -18.91 -20.24
N LEU A 211 -3.52 -19.24 -19.92
CA LEU A 211 -2.30 -18.62 -20.43
C LEU A 211 -1.56 -19.45 -21.43
N ASP A 212 -2.19 -20.41 -21.98
CA ASP A 212 -1.61 -21.22 -23.03
C ASP A 212 -1.37 -20.44 -24.32
N GLY A 213 -0.64 -19.35 -24.20
CA GLY A 213 -0.42 -18.40 -25.27
C GLY A 213 -1.67 -17.60 -25.67
N GLU A 214 -2.79 -17.99 -25.20
CA GLU A 214 -4.09 -17.39 -25.49
C GLU A 214 -4.59 -16.56 -24.31
N LYS A 215 -3.76 -15.94 -23.74
CA LYS A 215 -3.92 -14.62 -23.17
C LYS A 215 -5.31 -14.35 -22.59
N PHE A 216 -5.50 -14.85 -21.40
CA PHE A 216 -6.47 -14.21 -20.53
C PHE A 216 -5.94 -12.82 -20.21
N CYS A 217 -6.25 -11.91 -21.10
CA CYS A 217 -5.84 -10.54 -20.95
C CYS A 217 -6.86 -9.82 -20.10
N PHE A 218 -6.64 -9.82 -18.79
CA PHE A 218 -7.37 -8.93 -17.90
C PHE A 218 -6.96 -7.47 -18.11
N GLN A 219 -5.93 -7.22 -18.92
CA GLN A 219 -5.47 -5.89 -19.24
C GLN A 219 -5.06 -5.79 -20.71
N ALA A 220 -5.69 -4.88 -21.41
CA ALA A 220 -5.49 -4.67 -22.85
C ALA A 220 -4.00 -4.46 -23.23
N SER A 221 -3.20 -3.87 -22.34
CA SER A 221 -1.78 -3.63 -22.54
C SER A 221 -0.91 -4.90 -22.59
N LYS A 222 -1.42 -6.04 -22.11
CA LYS A 222 -0.73 -7.33 -22.14
C LYS A 222 -1.26 -8.29 -23.22
N CYS A 223 -2.22 -7.83 -24.02
CA CYS A 223 -2.94 -8.63 -25.00
C CYS A 223 -2.41 -8.54 -26.44
N ASN A 224 -1.16 -8.22 -26.65
CA ASN A 224 -0.54 -8.19 -27.98
C ASN A 224 0.35 -9.39 -28.21
#